data_1c9a9f9b72f36a0866cbbea229b31092
#
_entry.id   1c9a9f9b72f36a0866cbbea229b31092
#
_cell.length_a   1.000
_cell.length_b   1.000
_cell.length_c   1.000
_cell.angle_alpha   90.00
_cell.angle_beta   90.00
_cell.angle_gamma   90.00
#
_symmetry.space_group_name_H-M   'P 1'
#
loop_
_entity.id
_entity.type
_entity.pdbx_description
1 polymer ?
#
loop_
_entity_poly.entity_id
_entity_poly.type
_entity_poly.pdbx_seq_one_letter_code
_entity_poly.pdbx_strand_id
1 'polypeptide(L)'
;MLVSPASRLDIAGLTTYDYALQTIEERIADKVCAMMQVYDGIPSSRVKDLVDLVISKLTDTVDADALLKKIGREVTLRHMERINAIRVPSDWKTTKAASYKKEAQGAQIPTELADVTESETAVASWLNPVLHGELAGMQWNPHSQCWANAKRSKETASN
;
A
#
# COMPACT_ATOMS: atom_id res chain seq x y z
N MET A 1 2.96 19.26 26.12
CA MET A 1 3.08 18.62 25.87
C MET A 1 2.75 17.95 25.45
N LEU A 2 2.77 18.03 25.03
CA LEU A 2 2.58 17.33 24.66
C LEU A 2 2.23 16.53 24.78
N VAL A 3 2.03 16.47 24.72
CA VAL A 3 1.79 15.73 24.78
C VAL A 3 1.29 15.13 25.13
N SER A 4 0.95 15.15 25.28
CA SER A 4 0.70 14.61 25.72
C SER A 4 0.32 13.91 25.98
N PRO A 5 0.03 13.87 25.89
CA PRO A 5 -0.26 13.03 26.54
C PRO A 5 0.26 12.23 26.88
N ALA A 6 0.72 12.66 26.76
CA ALA A 6 1.39 12.09 27.01
C ALA A 6 1.60 11.58 27.81
N SER A 7 1.59 11.65 28.25
CA SER A 7 2.00 11.09 29.02
C SER A 7 1.44 10.01 29.39
N ARG A 8 0.86 9.65 29.35
CA ARG A 8 0.41 8.75 29.42
C ARG A 8 0.95 7.63 29.13
N LEU A 9 1.77 7.73 29.13
CA LEU A 9 2.21 6.97 28.81
C LEU A 9 2.96 5.95 28.78
N ASP A 10 3.11 5.37 29.26
CA ASP A 10 4.13 5.32 28.96
C ASP A 10 4.84 4.25 28.21
N ILE A 11 5.03 2.96 28.45
CA ILE A 11 5.65 1.92 27.64
C ILE A 11 4.74 1.54 26.51
N ALA A 12 3.48 1.40 26.79
CA ALA A 12 2.47 1.17 25.77
C ALA A 12 2.41 2.34 24.82
N GLY A 13 2.62 3.54 25.35
CA GLY A 13 2.66 4.74 24.54
C GLY A 13 3.82 4.74 23.57
N LEU A 14 4.98 4.22 23.97
CA LEU A 14 6.13 4.13 23.08
C LEU A 14 5.87 3.22 21.88
N THR A 15 5.25 2.07 22.09
CA THR A 15 4.91 1.17 21.00
C THR A 15 3.94 1.84 20.03
N THR A 16 2.94 2.51 20.56
CA THR A 16 1.96 3.21 19.73
C THR A 16 2.62 4.36 18.98
N TYR A 17 3.53 5.06 19.63
CA TYR A 17 4.23 6.17 19.03
C TYR A 17 5.09 5.71 17.85
N ASP A 18 5.83 4.62 17.99
CA ASP A 18 6.65 4.07 16.92
C ASP A 18 5.79 3.70 15.71
N TYR A 19 4.63 3.10 15.96
CA TYR A 19 3.71 2.74 14.91
C TYR A 19 3.18 3.99 14.18
N ALA A 20 2.88 5.03 14.94
CA ALA A 20 2.36 6.29 14.38
C ALA A 20 3.39 7.02 13.52
N LEU A 21 4.69 6.73 13.70
CA LEU A 21 5.75 7.31 12.89
C LEU A 21 5.96 6.60 11.56
N GLN A 22 5.31 5.47 11.35
CA GLN A 22 5.44 4.75 10.08
C GLN A 22 4.90 5.60 8.94
N THR A 23 5.70 5.73 7.87
CA THR A 23 5.28 6.51 6.71
C THR A 23 4.25 5.75 5.88
N ILE A 24 3.54 6.47 5.03
CA ILE A 24 2.59 5.87 4.09
C ILE A 24 3.31 4.88 3.19
N GLU A 25 4.50 5.25 2.70
CA GLU A 25 5.27 4.38 1.83
C GLU A 25 5.69 3.09 2.54
N GLU A 26 6.04 3.19 3.82
CA GLU A 26 6.38 2.00 4.61
C GLU A 26 5.17 1.08 4.79
N ARG A 27 3.99 1.65 5.03
CA ARG A 27 2.78 0.85 5.15
C ARG A 27 2.41 0.16 3.85
N ILE A 28 2.52 0.88 2.73
CA ILE A 28 2.22 0.31 1.42
C ILE A 28 3.21 -0.83 1.12
N ALA A 29 4.50 -0.60 1.37
CA ALA A 29 5.51 -1.62 1.14
C ALA A 29 5.23 -2.87 1.97
N ASP A 30 4.86 -2.72 3.23
CA ASP A 30 4.51 -3.83 4.10
C ASP A 30 3.33 -4.63 3.53
N LYS A 31 2.27 -3.93 3.09
CA LYS A 31 1.09 -4.60 2.56
C LYS A 31 1.38 -5.33 1.24
N VAL A 32 2.15 -4.71 0.36
CA VAL A 32 2.54 -5.35 -0.90
C VAL A 32 3.31 -6.63 -0.63
N CYS A 33 4.31 -6.55 0.24
CA CYS A 33 5.14 -7.73 0.53
C CYS A 33 4.37 -8.80 1.28
N ALA A 34 3.53 -8.41 2.25
CA ALA A 34 2.72 -9.38 3.00
C ALA A 34 1.76 -10.11 2.07
N MET A 35 1.16 -9.39 1.14
CA MET A 35 0.21 -9.97 0.18
C MET A 35 0.90 -10.98 -0.76
N MET A 36 2.12 -10.70 -1.16
CA MET A 36 2.82 -11.48 -2.17
C MET A 36 3.77 -12.52 -1.60
N GLN A 37 4.01 -12.50 -0.30
CA GLN A 37 4.94 -13.43 0.33
C GLN A 37 4.36 -14.84 0.39
N VAL A 38 5.22 -15.85 0.11
CA VAL A 38 4.84 -17.26 0.17
C VAL A 38 5.68 -17.90 1.28
N TYR A 39 5.01 -18.59 2.22
CA TYR A 39 5.67 -19.29 3.32
C TYR A 39 5.55 -20.79 3.10
N ASP A 40 6.68 -21.46 2.89
CA ASP A 40 6.71 -22.92 2.70
C ASP A 40 5.76 -23.37 1.60
N GLY A 41 5.74 -22.63 0.50
CA GLY A 41 4.87 -22.93 -0.63
C GLY A 41 3.41 -22.50 -0.46
N ILE A 42 3.08 -21.90 0.69
CA ILE A 42 1.70 -21.48 0.98
C ILE A 42 1.56 -19.98 0.77
N PRO A 43 0.71 -19.57 -0.19
CA PRO A 43 0.48 -18.15 -0.44
C PRO A 43 -0.27 -17.48 0.72
N SER A 44 -0.18 -16.15 0.77
CA SER A 44 -0.88 -15.37 1.79
C SER A 44 -2.39 -15.57 1.71
N SER A 45 -3.04 -15.56 2.87
CA SER A 45 -4.50 -15.56 2.97
C SER A 45 -5.04 -14.19 3.38
N ARG A 46 -4.18 -13.19 3.45
CA ARG A 46 -4.53 -11.86 3.98
C ARG A 46 -5.17 -10.97 2.91
N VAL A 47 -6.42 -11.30 2.54
CA VAL A 47 -7.16 -10.54 1.52
C VAL A 47 -7.33 -9.08 1.91
N LYS A 48 -7.33 -8.77 3.20
CA LYS A 48 -7.47 -7.40 3.68
C LYS A 48 -6.31 -6.52 3.23
N ASP A 49 -5.14 -7.08 2.98
CA ASP A 49 -4.00 -6.29 2.50
C ASP A 49 -4.31 -5.64 1.16
N LEU A 50 -5.03 -6.33 0.27
CA LEU A 50 -5.44 -5.74 -1.00
C LEU A 50 -6.47 -4.63 -0.78
N VAL A 51 -7.40 -4.82 0.14
CA VAL A 51 -8.36 -3.77 0.51
C VAL A 51 -7.62 -2.52 0.98
N ASP A 52 -6.63 -2.71 1.85
CA ASP A 52 -5.85 -1.59 2.39
C ASP A 52 -5.08 -0.86 1.30
N LEU A 53 -4.56 -1.61 0.31
CA LEU A 53 -3.86 -0.99 -0.83
C LEU A 53 -4.81 -0.16 -1.69
N VAL A 54 -6.03 -0.65 -1.92
CA VAL A 54 -7.03 0.11 -2.67
C VAL A 54 -7.36 1.41 -1.94
N ILE A 55 -7.53 1.34 -0.61
CA ILE A 55 -7.79 2.53 0.20
C ILE A 55 -6.66 3.54 0.04
N SER A 56 -5.41 3.09 0.13
CA SER A 56 -4.26 3.98 -0.02
C SER A 56 -4.22 4.64 -1.40
N LYS A 57 -4.54 3.88 -2.44
CA LYS A 57 -4.61 4.43 -3.79
C LYS A 57 -5.63 5.56 -3.88
N LEU A 58 -6.74 5.43 -3.18
CA LEU A 58 -7.83 6.39 -3.25
C LEU A 58 -7.64 7.60 -2.33
N THR A 59 -6.83 7.49 -1.29
CA THR A 59 -6.79 8.50 -0.24
C THR A 59 -5.43 9.09 0.07
N ASP A 60 -4.34 8.41 -0.29
CA ASP A 60 -3.01 8.82 0.15
C ASP A 60 -2.18 9.46 -0.96
N THR A 61 -1.37 10.45 -0.57
CA THR A 61 -0.31 11.00 -1.42
C THR A 61 0.91 10.11 -1.21
N VAL A 62 1.54 9.67 -2.29
CA VAL A 62 2.64 8.69 -2.23
C VAL A 62 3.82 9.16 -3.06
N ASP A 63 5.01 9.11 -2.47
CA ASP A 63 6.26 9.41 -3.18
C ASP A 63 6.79 8.12 -3.83
N ALA A 64 6.96 8.16 -5.17
CA ALA A 64 7.36 6.96 -5.91
C ALA A 64 8.75 6.47 -5.53
N ASP A 65 9.71 7.38 -5.39
CA ASP A 65 11.08 6.99 -5.05
C ASP A 65 11.17 6.37 -3.67
N ALA A 66 10.51 6.99 -2.69
CA ALA A 66 10.47 6.46 -1.34
C ALA A 66 9.79 5.11 -1.29
N LEU A 67 8.71 4.94 -2.03
CA LEU A 67 7.99 3.66 -2.07
C LEU A 67 8.85 2.55 -2.65
N LEU A 68 9.50 2.81 -3.79
CA LEU A 68 10.37 1.82 -4.41
C LEU A 68 11.47 1.38 -3.45
N LYS A 69 12.07 2.34 -2.76
CA LYS A 69 13.12 2.06 -1.79
C LYS A 69 12.58 1.19 -0.63
N LYS A 70 11.41 1.52 -0.12
CA LYS A 70 10.82 0.76 1.00
C LYS A 70 10.41 -0.64 0.58
N ILE A 71 9.90 -0.81 -0.62
CA ILE A 71 9.56 -2.15 -1.13
C ILE A 71 10.84 -2.99 -1.25
N GLY A 72 11.91 -2.43 -1.80
CA GLY A 72 13.19 -3.12 -1.92
C GLY A 72 13.72 -3.56 -0.56
N ARG A 73 13.60 -2.69 0.44
CA ARG A 73 14.02 -2.99 1.80
C ARG A 73 13.21 -4.15 2.40
N GLU A 74 11.88 -4.11 2.25
CA GLU A 74 11.01 -5.17 2.78
C GLU A 74 11.29 -6.51 2.10
N VAL A 75 11.46 -6.49 0.80
CA VAL A 75 11.79 -7.69 0.03
C VAL A 75 13.07 -8.34 0.58
N THR A 76 14.09 -7.52 0.84
CA THR A 76 15.36 -8.00 1.39
C THR A 76 15.18 -8.55 2.80
N LEU A 77 14.49 -7.84 3.67
CA LEU A 77 14.28 -8.25 5.06
C LEU A 77 13.45 -9.54 5.15
N ARG A 78 12.54 -9.76 4.23
CA ARG A 78 11.69 -10.95 4.21
C ARG A 78 12.29 -12.10 3.40
N HIS A 79 13.46 -11.89 2.82
CA HIS A 79 14.13 -12.90 1.97
C HIS A 79 13.24 -13.31 0.78
N MET A 80 12.53 -12.36 0.22
CA MET A 80 11.67 -12.59 -0.95
C MET A 80 12.47 -12.37 -2.23
N GLU A 81 11.96 -12.93 -3.32
CA GLU A 81 12.47 -12.60 -4.63
C GLU A 81 11.96 -11.22 -5.03
N ARG A 82 12.67 -10.58 -5.95
CA ARG A 82 12.28 -9.27 -6.44
C ARG A 82 10.85 -9.29 -6.98
N ILE A 83 10.07 -8.29 -6.59
CA ILE A 83 8.69 -8.15 -7.06
C ILE A 83 8.72 -7.32 -8.35
N ASN A 84 8.28 -7.92 -9.46
CA ASN A 84 8.25 -7.23 -10.76
C ASN A 84 6.86 -6.75 -11.14
N ALA A 85 5.83 -7.31 -10.53
CA ALA A 85 4.45 -6.93 -10.80
C ALA A 85 3.57 -7.29 -9.62
N ILE A 86 2.54 -6.49 -9.41
CA ILE A 86 1.54 -6.78 -8.37
C ILE A 86 0.65 -7.91 -8.84
N ARG A 87 0.50 -8.93 -8.01
CA ARG A 87 -0.37 -10.08 -8.26
C ARG A 87 -0.94 -10.58 -6.96
N VAL A 88 -2.14 -11.12 -7.03
CA VAL A 88 -2.74 -11.78 -5.88
C VAL A 88 -2.65 -13.30 -6.06
N PRO A 89 -2.65 -14.08 -4.96
CA PRO A 89 -2.74 -15.52 -5.07
C PRO A 89 -3.99 -15.92 -5.86
N SER A 90 -3.89 -16.95 -6.69
CA SER A 90 -5.00 -17.36 -7.57
C SER A 90 -6.26 -17.74 -6.82
N ASP A 91 -6.14 -18.31 -5.61
CA ASP A 91 -7.29 -18.71 -4.82
C ASP A 91 -8.10 -17.51 -4.27
N TRP A 92 -7.53 -16.30 -4.29
CA TRP A 92 -8.27 -15.10 -3.90
C TRP A 92 -9.41 -14.82 -4.89
N LYS A 93 -9.25 -15.23 -6.13
CA LYS A 93 -10.27 -15.02 -7.18
C LYS A 93 -11.34 -16.12 -7.20
N THR A 94 -11.12 -17.18 -6.42
CA THR A 94 -12.04 -18.32 -6.37
C THR A 94 -12.53 -18.54 -4.95
N THR A 95 -11.80 -19.32 -4.15
CA THR A 95 -12.25 -19.69 -2.81
C THR A 95 -12.35 -18.53 -1.84
N LYS A 96 -11.55 -17.48 -2.03
CA LYS A 96 -11.53 -16.33 -1.14
C LYS A 96 -12.26 -15.10 -1.70
N ALA A 97 -12.89 -15.24 -2.86
CA ALA A 97 -13.56 -14.10 -3.52
C ALA A 97 -14.67 -13.49 -2.64
N ALA A 98 -15.47 -14.34 -2.01
CA ALA A 98 -16.57 -13.86 -1.15
C ALA A 98 -16.03 -13.15 0.09
N SER A 99 -14.97 -13.67 0.68
CA SER A 99 -14.32 -13.07 1.84
C SER A 99 -13.77 -11.69 1.49
N TYR A 100 -13.11 -11.57 0.34
CA TYR A 100 -12.60 -10.29 -0.13
C TYR A 100 -13.73 -9.29 -0.32
N LYS A 101 -14.80 -9.70 -0.98
CA LYS A 101 -15.94 -8.83 -1.24
C LYS A 101 -16.52 -8.28 0.06
N LYS A 102 -16.62 -9.14 1.07
CA LYS A 102 -17.13 -8.74 2.38
C LYS A 102 -16.21 -7.69 3.03
N GLU A 103 -14.89 -7.93 2.97
CA GLU A 103 -13.91 -6.97 3.51
C GLU A 103 -13.98 -5.63 2.77
N ALA A 104 -14.09 -5.68 1.45
CA ALA A 104 -14.17 -4.47 0.63
C ALA A 104 -15.44 -3.67 0.94
N GLN A 105 -16.56 -4.34 1.11
CA GLN A 105 -17.82 -3.69 1.44
C GLN A 105 -17.78 -3.07 2.83
N GLY A 106 -17.19 -3.76 3.79
CA GLY A 106 -17.01 -3.25 5.14
C GLY A 106 -16.13 -2.01 5.19
N ALA A 107 -15.17 -1.91 4.27
CA ALA A 107 -14.28 -0.76 4.17
C ALA A 107 -14.84 0.35 3.28
N GLN A 108 -16.04 0.17 2.76
CA GLN A 108 -16.73 1.15 1.91
C GLN A 108 -15.98 1.50 0.63
N ILE A 109 -15.29 0.52 0.06
CA ILE A 109 -14.62 0.67 -1.22
C ILE A 109 -15.70 0.80 -2.32
N PRO A 110 -15.48 1.66 -3.33
CA PRO A 110 -16.44 1.78 -4.44
C PRO A 110 -16.80 0.42 -5.04
N THR A 111 -18.06 0.25 -5.37
CA THR A 111 -18.60 -1.03 -5.87
C THR A 111 -17.81 -1.59 -7.05
N GLU A 112 -17.35 -0.71 -7.96
CA GLU A 112 -16.57 -1.13 -9.12
C GLU A 112 -15.21 -1.71 -8.76
N LEU A 113 -14.74 -1.50 -7.52
CA LEU A 113 -13.48 -2.03 -7.04
C LEU A 113 -13.66 -3.10 -5.96
N ALA A 114 -14.88 -3.55 -5.73
CA ALA A 114 -15.18 -4.50 -4.66
C ALA A 114 -14.87 -5.95 -5.05
N ASP A 115 -14.42 -6.18 -6.26
CA ASP A 115 -14.05 -7.49 -6.78
C ASP A 115 -12.53 -7.64 -6.78
N VAL A 116 -12.04 -8.84 -6.47
CA VAL A 116 -10.59 -9.10 -6.41
C VAL A 116 -9.88 -8.73 -7.71
N THR A 117 -10.46 -9.16 -8.85
CA THR A 117 -9.84 -8.92 -10.14
C THR A 117 -9.74 -7.43 -10.44
N GLU A 118 -10.81 -6.68 -10.17
CA GLU A 118 -10.80 -5.23 -10.40
C GLU A 118 -9.82 -4.54 -9.47
N SER A 119 -9.76 -4.95 -8.21
CA SER A 119 -8.82 -4.39 -7.25
C SER A 119 -7.38 -4.70 -7.63
N GLU A 120 -7.10 -5.92 -8.03
CA GLU A 120 -5.76 -6.32 -8.48
C GLU A 120 -5.33 -5.47 -9.67
N THR A 121 -6.21 -5.31 -10.64
CA THR A 121 -5.92 -4.49 -11.84
C THR A 121 -5.65 -3.04 -11.46
N ALA A 122 -6.47 -2.48 -10.56
CA ALA A 122 -6.30 -1.10 -10.13
C ALA A 122 -4.98 -0.89 -9.40
N VAL A 123 -4.64 -1.78 -8.47
CA VAL A 123 -3.40 -1.67 -7.70
C VAL A 123 -2.19 -1.92 -8.61
N ALA A 124 -2.29 -2.88 -9.53
CA ALA A 124 -1.20 -3.15 -10.47
C ALA A 124 -0.93 -1.95 -11.37
N SER A 125 -1.98 -1.34 -11.92
CA SER A 125 -1.82 -0.13 -12.75
C SER A 125 -1.15 1.00 -11.99
N TRP A 126 -1.46 1.11 -10.71
CA TRP A 126 -0.94 2.15 -9.84
C TRP A 126 0.54 1.90 -9.48
N LEU A 127 0.88 0.68 -9.10
CA LEU A 127 2.19 0.36 -8.52
C LEU A 127 3.20 -0.29 -9.46
N ASN A 128 2.76 -0.96 -10.53
CA ASN A 128 3.73 -1.60 -11.43
C ASN A 128 4.74 -0.60 -12.01
N PRO A 129 4.34 0.62 -12.41
CA PRO A 129 5.34 1.59 -12.88
C PRO A 129 6.37 1.96 -11.82
N VAL A 130 5.97 1.98 -10.54
CA VAL A 130 6.91 2.20 -9.43
C VAL A 130 7.91 1.07 -9.38
N LEU A 131 7.42 -0.17 -9.44
CA LEU A 131 8.28 -1.36 -9.38
C LEU A 131 9.29 -1.41 -10.52
N HIS A 132 8.90 -0.88 -11.68
CA HIS A 132 9.76 -0.85 -12.87
C HIS A 132 10.74 0.33 -12.88
N GLY A 133 10.69 1.20 -11.88
CA GLY A 133 11.58 2.34 -11.79
C GLY A 133 11.26 3.46 -12.79
N GLU A 134 10.03 3.48 -13.30
CA GLU A 134 9.63 4.43 -14.35
C GLU A 134 9.15 5.79 -13.82
N LEU A 135 9.01 5.92 -12.51
CA LEU A 135 8.36 7.09 -11.91
C LEU A 135 9.28 7.92 -11.02
N ALA A 136 10.56 7.99 -11.38
CA ALA A 136 11.53 8.78 -10.62
C ALA A 136 11.05 10.24 -10.51
N GLY A 137 11.03 10.75 -9.28
CA GLY A 137 10.62 12.13 -9.02
C GLY A 137 9.10 12.35 -9.04
N MET A 138 8.31 11.30 -9.17
CA MET A 138 6.87 11.42 -9.25
C MET A 138 6.19 11.23 -7.90
N GLN A 139 5.00 11.81 -7.78
CA GLN A 139 4.18 11.69 -6.58
C GLN A 139 2.76 11.35 -7.02
N TRP A 140 2.13 10.44 -6.27
CA TRP A 140 0.75 10.07 -6.53
C TRP A 140 -0.20 11.10 -5.95
N ASN A 141 -1.13 11.57 -6.76
CA ASN A 141 -2.19 12.46 -6.32
C ASN A 141 -3.50 11.68 -6.25
N PRO A 142 -4.05 11.45 -5.05
CA PRO A 142 -5.28 10.65 -4.93
C PRO A 142 -6.51 11.34 -5.50
N HIS A 143 -6.51 12.66 -5.57
CA HIS A 143 -7.65 13.40 -6.14
C HIS A 143 -7.74 13.21 -7.66
N SER A 144 -6.61 13.31 -8.35
CA SER A 144 -6.58 13.15 -9.81
C SER A 144 -6.34 11.69 -10.23
N GLN A 145 -5.98 10.83 -9.28
CA GLN A 145 -5.66 9.42 -9.54
C GLN A 145 -4.60 9.28 -10.63
N CYS A 146 -3.51 10.04 -10.49
CA CYS A 146 -2.39 9.95 -11.41
C CYS A 146 -1.08 10.29 -10.72
N TRP A 147 0.02 9.79 -11.31
CA TRP A 147 1.37 10.17 -10.91
C TRP A 147 1.75 11.45 -11.62
N ALA A 148 2.35 12.38 -10.87
CA ALA A 148 2.77 13.66 -11.43
C ALA A 148 4.12 14.07 -10.83
N ASN A 149 4.83 14.91 -11.54
CA ASN A 149 6.12 15.41 -11.07
C ASN A 149 5.92 16.24 -9.80
N ALA A 150 6.50 15.80 -8.69
CA ALA A 150 6.32 16.44 -7.39
C ALA A 150 6.78 17.89 -7.37
N LYS A 151 7.92 18.17 -8.02
CA LYS A 151 8.48 19.52 -8.08
C LYS A 151 7.57 20.46 -8.85
N ARG A 152 7.05 19.99 -9.98
CA ARG A 152 6.14 20.78 -10.81
C ARG A 152 4.84 21.07 -10.08
N SER A 153 4.33 20.10 -9.33
CA SER A 153 3.11 20.28 -8.51
C SER A 153 3.31 21.36 -7.46
N LYS A 154 4.48 21.40 -6.83
CA LYS A 154 4.80 22.43 -5.84
C LYS A 154 4.87 23.81 -6.46
N GLU A 155 5.50 23.92 -7.63
CA GLU A 155 5.59 25.18 -8.35
C GLU A 155 4.21 25.72 -8.70
N THR A 156 3.34 24.84 -9.19
CA THR A 156 1.96 25.20 -9.52
C THR A 156 1.22 25.66 -8.27
N ALA A 157 1.40 24.98 -7.16
CA ALA A 157 0.75 25.32 -5.90
C ALA A 157 1.21 26.67 -5.33
N SER A 158 2.47 27.05 -5.59
CA SER A 158 3.02 28.32 -5.11
C SER A 158 2.50 29.53 -5.87
N ASN A 159 2.00 29.33 -7.04
CA ASN A 159 1.50 30.39 -7.88
C ASN A 159 0.00 30.59 -7.68
#